data_0f6b27fbe0c0219363d4bbd5ba73179b
#
_entry.id   0f6b27fbe0c0219363d4bbd5ba73179b
#
_cell.length_a   1.000
_cell.length_b   1.000
_cell.length_c   1.000
_cell.angle_alpha   90.00
_cell.angle_beta   90.00
_cell.angle_gamma   90.00
#
_symmetry.space_group_name_H-M   'P 1'
#
loop_
_entity.id
_entity.type
_entity.pdbx_description
1 polymer ?
#
loop_
_entity_poly.entity_id
_entity_poly.type
_entity_poly.pdbx_seq_one_letter_code
_entity_poly.pdbx_strand_id
1 'polypeptide(L)'
;APLPVYQFLMKLWRLREGMILLLPAPLYHSAPHAALNFTIRVGGTTVIMERFDPELYLSLIEKHRITDSQMVPTMFSRMLKLPEEVRNAYDVSSLEVVVHGAAPCPVQVKQQMIEWWGPVILEYYGATEAQGLTFCHSEEWLTHPGTVGQVKFGEMHILDDDMQPCAVGTSGTVWFVNASEFEYFNDAERTAEAYSPDRTMSTVGDMGYVDEEGYLYLTDRA
;
A
#
# COMPACT_ATOMS: atom_id res chain seq x y z
N ALA A 1 5.39 22.31 15.13
CA ALA A 1 4.67 21.03 15.24
C ALA A 1 4.55 20.40 13.86
N PRO A 2 4.61 19.07 13.71
CA PRO A 2 4.39 18.43 12.42
C PRO A 2 2.97 18.73 11.93
N LEU A 3 2.79 18.83 10.59
CA LEU A 3 1.48 19.00 9.99
C LEU A 3 0.54 17.85 10.41
N PRO A 4 -0.76 18.08 10.64
CA PRO A 4 -1.69 17.04 11.09
C PRO A 4 -1.69 15.78 10.20
N VAL A 5 -1.63 15.95 8.88
CA VAL A 5 -1.53 14.83 7.93
C VAL A 5 -0.27 13.99 8.16
N TYR A 6 0.85 14.62 8.52
CA TYR A 6 2.08 13.90 8.80
C TYR A 6 1.96 13.05 10.09
N GLN A 7 1.35 13.60 11.14
CA GLN A 7 1.08 12.86 12.37
C GLN A 7 0.16 11.67 12.11
N PHE A 8 -0.85 11.85 11.27
CA PHE A 8 -1.73 10.77 10.84
C PHE A 8 -0.97 9.65 10.13
N LEU A 9 -0.13 10.00 9.13
CA LEU A 9 0.69 9.02 8.40
C LEU A 9 1.69 8.32 9.32
N MET A 10 2.35 9.06 10.23
CA MET A 10 3.24 8.45 11.22
C MET A 10 2.53 7.38 12.05
N LYS A 11 1.31 7.65 12.50
CA LYS A 11 0.51 6.69 13.26
C LYS A 11 0.09 5.50 12.41
N LEU A 12 -0.36 5.74 11.17
CA LEU A 12 -0.85 4.70 10.26
C LEU A 12 0.25 3.68 9.91
N TRP A 13 1.45 4.17 9.58
CA TRP A 13 2.62 3.33 9.27
C TRP A 13 3.49 3.01 10.48
N ARG A 14 3.03 3.30 11.70
CA ARG A 14 3.75 3.04 12.96
C ARG A 14 5.20 3.58 12.95
N LEU A 15 5.42 4.73 12.27
CA LEU A 15 6.74 5.35 12.19
C LEU A 15 7.23 5.79 13.56
N ARG A 16 8.47 5.44 13.90
CA ARG A 16 9.04 5.68 15.23
C ARG A 16 10.53 5.95 15.18
N GLU A 17 11.04 6.61 16.21
CA GLU A 17 12.48 6.77 16.39
C GLU A 17 13.15 5.40 16.52
N GLY A 18 14.33 5.26 15.91
CA GLY A 18 15.12 4.03 15.97
C GLY A 18 14.63 2.90 15.08
N MET A 19 13.55 3.08 14.28
CA MET A 19 13.16 2.11 13.27
C MET A 19 14.29 1.87 12.25
N ILE A 20 14.39 0.66 11.73
CA ILE A 20 15.35 0.29 10.68
C ILE A 20 14.59 -0.21 9.47
N LEU A 21 14.53 0.64 8.44
CA LEU A 21 13.78 0.39 7.21
C LEU A 21 14.63 -0.30 6.16
N LEU A 22 14.16 -1.41 5.58
CA LEU A 22 14.72 -2.01 4.38
C LEU A 22 13.91 -1.59 3.16
N LEU A 23 14.56 -0.98 2.17
CA LEU A 23 13.98 -0.57 0.89
C LEU A 23 14.50 -1.41 -0.26
N PRO A 24 13.74 -2.42 -0.73
CA PRO A 24 14.10 -3.25 -1.86
C PRO A 24 13.64 -2.70 -3.22
N ALA A 25 12.78 -1.66 -3.21
CA ALA A 25 12.21 -1.06 -4.40
C ALA A 25 12.97 0.21 -4.84
N PRO A 26 12.99 0.55 -6.15
CA PRO A 26 13.69 1.72 -6.65
C PRO A 26 13.14 3.04 -6.09
N LEU A 27 14.04 3.94 -5.69
CA LEU A 27 13.70 5.22 -5.06
C LEU A 27 13.04 6.25 -5.99
N TYR A 28 12.98 6.01 -7.30
CA TYR A 28 12.26 6.90 -8.21
C TYR A 28 10.73 6.71 -8.15
N HIS A 29 10.24 5.63 -7.51
CA HIS A 29 8.81 5.49 -7.21
C HIS A 29 8.42 6.32 -5.98
N SER A 30 7.18 6.82 -5.97
CA SER A 30 6.67 7.70 -4.90
C SER A 30 6.67 7.01 -3.52
N ALA A 31 6.23 5.75 -3.45
CA ALA A 31 6.09 5.03 -2.18
C ALA A 31 7.44 4.76 -1.47
N PRO A 32 8.47 4.14 -2.09
CA PRO A 32 9.76 3.97 -1.45
C PRO A 32 10.47 5.31 -1.16
N HIS A 33 10.30 6.33 -2.02
CA HIS A 33 10.81 7.66 -1.76
C HIS A 33 10.17 8.30 -0.52
N ALA A 34 8.85 8.19 -0.38
CA ALA A 34 8.15 8.68 0.81
C ALA A 34 8.58 7.92 2.07
N ALA A 35 8.70 6.58 2.02
CA ALA A 35 9.15 5.76 3.14
C ALA A 35 10.56 6.16 3.61
N LEU A 36 11.50 6.39 2.68
CA LEU A 36 12.84 6.90 2.99
C LEU A 36 12.76 8.23 3.75
N ASN A 37 12.02 9.20 3.20
CA ASN A 37 11.91 10.54 3.79
C ASN A 37 11.27 10.49 5.18
N PHE A 38 10.23 9.70 5.38
CA PHE A 38 9.59 9.55 6.69
C PHE A 38 10.54 8.91 7.71
N THR A 39 11.27 7.87 7.32
CA THR A 39 12.25 7.21 8.20
C THR A 39 13.34 8.17 8.66
N ILE A 40 13.92 8.95 7.75
CA ILE A 40 14.94 9.97 8.10
C ILE A 40 14.37 11.02 9.05
N ARG A 41 13.14 11.49 8.80
CA ARG A 41 12.49 12.52 9.63
C ARG A 41 12.20 12.08 11.07
N VAL A 42 11.99 10.78 11.30
CA VAL A 42 11.79 10.25 12.66
C VAL A 42 13.09 9.80 13.32
N GLY A 43 14.25 9.99 12.67
CA GLY A 43 15.54 9.57 13.22
C GLY A 43 15.82 8.07 13.07
N GLY A 44 15.14 7.41 12.13
CA GLY A 44 15.39 6.00 11.79
C GLY A 44 16.59 5.80 10.85
N THR A 45 16.93 4.55 10.62
CA THR A 45 17.98 4.11 9.68
C THR A 45 17.34 3.47 8.45
N THR A 46 17.92 3.69 7.26
CA THR A 46 17.46 3.04 6.04
C THR A 46 18.57 2.22 5.41
N VAL A 47 18.27 0.95 5.11
CA VAL A 47 19.09 0.04 4.30
C VAL A 47 18.46 -0.02 2.91
N ILE A 48 19.24 0.28 1.87
CA ILE A 48 18.75 0.35 0.48
C ILE A 48 19.38 -0.77 -0.32
N MET A 49 18.55 -1.55 -1.03
CA MET A 49 19.01 -2.54 -1.99
C MET A 49 19.14 -1.93 -3.37
N GLU A 50 20.24 -2.19 -4.09
CA GLU A 50 20.37 -1.74 -5.50
C GLU A 50 19.33 -2.40 -6.41
N ARG A 51 19.02 -3.66 -6.13
CA ARG A 51 17.96 -4.44 -6.78
C ARG A 51 17.43 -5.49 -5.82
N PHE A 52 16.17 -5.84 -5.98
CA PHE A 52 15.56 -6.88 -5.18
C PHE A 52 16.12 -8.28 -5.52
N ASP A 53 16.67 -8.93 -4.52
CA ASP A 53 17.03 -10.35 -4.50
C ASP A 53 16.42 -10.98 -3.23
N PRO A 54 15.64 -12.07 -3.33
CA PRO A 54 14.90 -12.62 -2.19
C PRO A 54 15.80 -13.14 -1.06
N GLU A 55 16.89 -13.83 -1.36
CA GLU A 55 17.78 -14.38 -0.33
C GLU A 55 18.61 -13.28 0.34
N LEU A 56 19.15 -12.35 -0.46
CA LEU A 56 19.84 -11.17 0.08
C LEU A 56 18.89 -10.34 0.99
N TYR A 57 17.61 -10.23 0.61
CA TYR A 57 16.61 -9.52 1.43
C TYR A 57 16.49 -10.16 2.83
N LEU A 58 16.39 -11.49 2.93
CA LEU A 58 16.35 -12.21 4.22
C LEU A 58 17.64 -12.01 5.02
N SER A 59 18.80 -12.13 4.37
CA SER A 59 20.08 -11.93 5.03
C SER A 59 20.26 -10.52 5.58
N LEU A 60 19.73 -9.50 4.89
CA LEU A 60 19.75 -8.12 5.36
C LEU A 60 18.84 -7.91 6.57
N ILE A 61 17.68 -8.57 6.62
CA ILE A 61 16.79 -8.52 7.79
C ILE A 61 17.53 -9.00 9.03
N GLU A 62 18.11 -10.18 8.97
CA GLU A 62 18.85 -10.75 10.09
C GLU A 62 20.07 -9.90 10.46
N LYS A 63 20.91 -9.56 9.47
CA LYS A 63 22.18 -8.84 9.65
C LYS A 63 21.97 -7.46 10.29
N HIS A 64 20.97 -6.73 9.87
CA HIS A 64 20.72 -5.35 10.30
C HIS A 64 19.59 -5.23 11.30
N ARG A 65 18.97 -6.36 11.72
CA ARG A 65 17.80 -6.36 12.61
C ARG A 65 16.70 -5.43 12.10
N ILE A 66 16.38 -5.55 10.81
CA ILE A 66 15.36 -4.72 10.13
C ILE A 66 14.03 -4.85 10.87
N THR A 67 13.44 -3.72 11.17
CA THR A 67 12.15 -3.65 11.84
C THR A 67 11.01 -3.33 10.87
N ASP A 68 11.31 -2.64 9.78
CA ASP A 68 10.32 -2.13 8.85
C ASP A 68 10.74 -2.38 7.38
N SER A 69 9.77 -2.58 6.51
CA SER A 69 10.03 -2.64 5.07
C SER A 69 8.85 -2.15 4.25
N GLN A 70 9.14 -1.66 3.03
CA GLN A 70 8.12 -1.30 2.05
C GLN A 70 8.34 -2.14 0.79
N MET A 71 7.35 -2.97 0.44
CA MET A 71 7.43 -3.98 -0.61
C MET A 71 6.30 -3.84 -1.63
N VAL A 72 6.34 -4.69 -2.65
CA VAL A 72 5.24 -4.87 -3.61
C VAL A 72 4.90 -6.36 -3.75
N PRO A 73 3.67 -6.75 -4.16
CA PRO A 73 3.22 -8.14 -4.19
C PRO A 73 4.09 -9.10 -5.01
N THR A 74 4.71 -8.62 -6.08
CA THR A 74 5.64 -9.44 -6.88
C THR A 74 6.88 -9.88 -6.10
N MET A 75 7.31 -9.07 -5.13
CA MET A 75 8.42 -9.44 -4.22
C MET A 75 7.97 -10.56 -3.28
N PHE A 76 6.77 -10.52 -2.71
CA PHE A 76 6.20 -11.60 -1.91
C PHE A 76 6.15 -12.92 -2.70
N SER A 77 5.65 -12.88 -3.93
CA SER A 77 5.63 -14.06 -4.80
C SER A 77 7.02 -14.63 -5.08
N ARG A 78 8.06 -13.78 -5.17
CA ARG A 78 9.45 -14.23 -5.33
C ARG A 78 10.03 -14.79 -4.05
N MET A 79 9.69 -14.23 -2.88
CA MET A 79 10.09 -14.73 -1.57
C MET A 79 9.54 -16.14 -1.32
N LEU A 80 8.27 -16.37 -1.62
CA LEU A 80 7.61 -17.66 -1.44
C LEU A 80 8.13 -18.77 -2.39
N LYS A 81 8.81 -18.40 -3.49
CA LYS A 81 9.46 -19.34 -4.41
C LYS A 81 10.83 -19.82 -3.92
N LEU A 82 11.40 -19.22 -2.89
CA LEU A 82 12.62 -19.74 -2.27
C LEU A 82 12.37 -21.14 -1.69
N PRO A 83 13.35 -22.04 -1.75
CA PRO A 83 13.30 -23.32 -1.03
C PRO A 83 13.01 -23.10 0.45
N GLU A 84 12.29 -24.03 1.06
CA GLU A 84 11.88 -23.93 2.47
C GLU A 84 13.08 -23.83 3.41
N GLU A 85 14.14 -24.60 3.13
CA GLU A 85 15.39 -24.55 3.87
C GLU A 85 16.06 -23.17 3.82
N VAL A 86 15.96 -22.45 2.69
CA VAL A 86 16.48 -21.07 2.57
C VAL A 86 15.59 -20.10 3.35
N ARG A 87 14.26 -20.25 3.25
CA ARG A 87 13.32 -19.39 3.99
C ARG A 87 13.50 -19.51 5.51
N ASN A 88 13.83 -20.70 5.99
CA ASN A 88 14.00 -21.02 7.42
C ASN A 88 15.44 -20.79 7.92
N ALA A 89 16.38 -20.44 7.03
CA ALA A 89 17.79 -20.23 7.41
C ALA A 89 18.04 -18.87 8.08
N TYR A 90 17.12 -17.91 7.96
CA TYR A 90 17.31 -16.53 8.42
C TYR A 90 16.32 -16.14 9.51
N ASP A 91 16.81 -15.42 10.52
CA ASP A 91 15.96 -14.84 11.57
C ASP A 91 15.27 -13.56 11.10
N VAL A 92 13.98 -13.65 10.88
CA VAL A 92 13.12 -12.49 10.49
C VAL A 92 12.31 -11.94 11.66
N SER A 93 12.54 -12.40 12.89
CA SER A 93 11.75 -12.03 14.08
C SER A 93 11.84 -10.56 14.48
N SER A 94 12.78 -9.80 13.89
CA SER A 94 12.88 -8.36 14.11
C SER A 94 11.85 -7.55 13.33
N LEU A 95 11.16 -8.14 12.33
CA LEU A 95 10.14 -7.44 11.56
C LEU A 95 8.94 -7.08 12.44
N GLU A 96 8.57 -5.81 12.43
CA GLU A 96 7.40 -5.27 13.12
C GLU A 96 6.34 -4.75 12.16
N VAL A 97 6.80 -4.18 11.01
CA VAL A 97 5.93 -3.57 10.00
C VAL A 97 6.45 -3.84 8.60
N VAL A 98 5.66 -4.50 7.78
CA VAL A 98 5.92 -4.65 6.34
C VAL A 98 4.75 -4.08 5.56
N VAL A 99 4.96 -2.90 4.97
CA VAL A 99 3.92 -2.23 4.18
C VAL A 99 4.02 -2.66 2.72
N HIS A 100 2.88 -2.98 2.12
CA HIS A 100 2.82 -3.18 0.67
C HIS A 100 1.63 -2.46 0.02
N GLY A 101 1.71 -2.29 -1.29
CA GLY A 101 0.69 -1.66 -2.11
C GLY A 101 1.15 -1.61 -3.57
N ALA A 102 0.62 -0.67 -4.33
CA ALA A 102 0.94 -0.36 -5.72
C ALA A 102 0.52 -1.43 -6.76
N ALA A 103 0.03 -2.60 -6.34
CA ALA A 103 -0.52 -3.63 -7.21
C ALA A 103 -1.42 -4.57 -6.42
N PRO A 104 -2.40 -5.24 -7.05
CA PRO A 104 -3.19 -6.28 -6.40
C PRO A 104 -2.30 -7.41 -5.86
N CYS A 105 -2.55 -7.82 -4.63
CA CYS A 105 -1.85 -8.94 -4.01
C CYS A 105 -2.74 -10.19 -4.07
N PRO A 106 -2.31 -11.28 -4.74
CA PRO A 106 -3.08 -12.52 -4.73
C PRO A 106 -3.34 -13.01 -3.31
N VAL A 107 -4.59 -13.37 -3.00
CA VAL A 107 -5.03 -13.79 -1.66
C VAL A 107 -4.11 -14.85 -1.06
N GLN A 108 -3.82 -15.91 -1.82
CA GLN A 108 -2.94 -16.99 -1.37
C GLN A 108 -1.51 -16.53 -1.07
N VAL A 109 -0.98 -15.56 -1.83
CA VAL A 109 0.36 -15.01 -1.62
C VAL A 109 0.41 -14.25 -0.30
N LYS A 110 -0.55 -13.36 -0.06
CA LYS A 110 -0.58 -12.58 1.18
C LYS A 110 -0.84 -13.45 2.41
N GLN A 111 -1.74 -14.42 2.30
CA GLN A 111 -2.00 -15.38 3.36
C GLN A 111 -0.73 -16.14 3.76
N GLN A 112 0.00 -16.73 2.79
CA GLN A 112 1.24 -17.43 3.06
C GLN A 112 2.34 -16.53 3.65
N MET A 113 2.39 -15.27 3.25
CA MET A 113 3.33 -14.31 3.85
C MET A 113 2.97 -13.99 5.30
N ILE A 114 1.69 -13.84 5.63
CA ILE A 114 1.23 -13.64 7.02
C ILE A 114 1.51 -14.89 7.86
N GLU A 115 1.28 -16.09 7.32
CA GLU A 115 1.60 -17.35 7.99
C GLU A 115 3.11 -17.48 8.29
N TRP A 116 3.96 -16.99 7.38
CA TRP A 116 5.41 -17.06 7.53
C TRP A 116 5.97 -15.99 8.47
N TRP A 117 5.57 -14.72 8.29
CA TRP A 117 6.16 -13.58 9.02
C TRP A 117 5.33 -13.12 10.24
N GLY A 118 4.14 -13.66 10.41
CA GLY A 118 3.17 -13.19 11.40
C GLY A 118 2.36 -11.99 10.92
N PRO A 119 1.53 -11.40 11.80
CA PRO A 119 0.59 -10.32 11.45
C PRO A 119 1.29 -8.94 11.36
N VAL A 120 2.45 -8.89 10.72
CA VAL A 120 3.25 -7.66 10.54
C VAL A 120 2.99 -6.97 9.20
N ILE A 121 2.17 -7.59 8.32
CA ILE A 121 1.93 -7.10 6.96
C ILE A 121 0.76 -6.13 6.96
N LEU A 122 1.01 -4.95 6.42
CA LEU A 122 0.04 -3.86 6.24
C LEU A 122 -0.15 -3.61 4.75
N GLU A 123 -1.39 -3.39 4.33
CA GLU A 123 -1.70 -3.05 2.94
C GLU A 123 -2.34 -1.68 2.87
N TYR A 124 -1.98 -0.93 1.84
CA TYR A 124 -2.69 0.29 1.48
C TYR A 124 -3.00 0.32 -0.01
N TYR A 125 -4.10 0.96 -0.35
CA TYR A 125 -4.43 1.39 -1.70
C TYR A 125 -4.50 2.91 -1.73
N GLY A 126 -3.86 3.48 -2.72
CA GLY A 126 -3.80 4.91 -2.98
C GLY A 126 -2.92 5.19 -4.19
N ALA A 127 -3.04 6.38 -4.74
CA ALA A 127 -2.34 6.81 -5.94
C ALA A 127 -1.37 7.97 -5.67
N THR A 128 -0.44 8.20 -6.59
CA THR A 128 0.51 9.32 -6.53
C THR A 128 -0.21 10.67 -6.58
N GLU A 129 -1.39 10.70 -7.16
CA GLU A 129 -2.31 11.84 -7.26
C GLU A 129 -2.86 12.28 -5.89
N ALA A 130 -2.65 11.47 -4.84
CA ALA A 130 -3.03 11.75 -3.45
C ALA A 130 -4.54 12.03 -3.24
N GLN A 131 -5.39 11.37 -4.00
CA GLN A 131 -6.85 11.54 -3.97
C GLN A 131 -7.46 11.01 -2.67
N GLY A 132 -6.99 9.83 -2.21
CA GLY A 132 -7.46 9.16 -1.03
C GLY A 132 -6.57 7.98 -0.66
N LEU A 133 -6.88 7.35 0.47
CA LEU A 133 -6.12 6.23 0.99
C LEU A 133 -7.04 5.25 1.71
N THR A 134 -6.96 3.97 1.31
CA THR A 134 -7.45 2.87 2.14
C THR A 134 -6.30 2.16 2.82
N PHE A 135 -6.58 1.43 3.89
CA PHE A 135 -5.56 0.75 4.67
C PHE A 135 -6.15 -0.41 5.46
N CYS A 136 -5.41 -1.51 5.59
CA CYS A 136 -5.75 -2.60 6.49
C CYS A 136 -4.52 -3.24 7.14
N HIS A 137 -4.71 -3.74 8.34
CA HIS A 137 -3.78 -4.59 9.07
C HIS A 137 -3.97 -6.06 8.70
N SER A 138 -3.01 -6.91 9.06
CA SER A 138 -3.11 -8.36 8.82
C SER A 138 -4.35 -8.99 9.45
N GLU A 139 -4.72 -8.57 10.65
CA GLU A 139 -5.88 -9.11 11.38
C GLU A 139 -7.19 -8.78 10.66
N GLU A 140 -7.36 -7.53 10.19
CA GLU A 140 -8.51 -7.11 9.39
C GLU A 140 -8.54 -7.88 8.06
N TRP A 141 -7.38 -8.02 7.42
CA TRP A 141 -7.28 -8.71 6.14
C TRP A 141 -7.62 -10.21 6.25
N LEU A 142 -7.24 -10.88 7.34
CA LEU A 142 -7.55 -12.29 7.57
C LEU A 142 -9.06 -12.55 7.70
N THR A 143 -9.83 -11.57 8.15
CA THR A 143 -11.30 -11.64 8.20
C THR A 143 -11.96 -11.18 6.90
N HIS A 144 -11.25 -10.41 6.06
CA HIS A 144 -11.70 -9.86 4.77
C HIS A 144 -10.68 -10.17 3.65
N PRO A 145 -10.44 -11.45 3.32
CA PRO A 145 -9.39 -11.80 2.36
C PRO A 145 -9.60 -11.18 0.98
N GLY A 146 -8.57 -10.52 0.44
CA GLY A 146 -8.60 -9.83 -0.85
C GLY A 146 -8.94 -8.35 -0.78
N THR A 147 -9.33 -7.84 0.39
CA THR A 147 -9.54 -6.39 0.57
C THR A 147 -8.23 -5.61 0.50
N VAL A 148 -8.33 -4.35 0.06
CA VAL A 148 -7.29 -3.34 0.18
C VAL A 148 -7.55 -2.38 1.36
N GLY A 149 -8.50 -2.73 2.22
CA GLY A 149 -8.83 -2.05 3.47
C GLY A 149 -10.00 -1.07 3.39
N GLN A 150 -10.20 -0.36 4.48
CA GLN A 150 -11.20 0.70 4.61
C GLN A 150 -10.55 2.08 4.37
N VAL A 151 -11.35 3.06 3.96
CA VAL A 151 -10.91 4.45 3.80
C VAL A 151 -10.39 4.99 5.13
N LYS A 152 -9.17 5.52 5.11
CA LYS A 152 -8.53 6.20 6.25
C LYS A 152 -8.27 7.68 5.96
N PHE A 153 -8.24 8.06 4.68
CA PHE A 153 -8.10 9.45 4.24
C PHE A 153 -8.92 9.67 2.97
N GLY A 154 -9.61 10.81 2.88
CA GLY A 154 -10.54 11.14 1.81
C GLY A 154 -11.94 10.57 2.05
N GLU A 155 -12.83 10.83 1.11
CA GLU A 155 -14.18 10.26 1.01
C GLU A 155 -14.27 9.50 -0.31
N MET A 156 -14.68 8.24 -0.28
CA MET A 156 -14.68 7.34 -1.43
C MET A 156 -16.11 6.99 -1.84
N HIS A 157 -16.33 6.93 -3.15
CA HIS A 157 -17.56 6.48 -3.78
C HIS A 157 -17.26 5.42 -4.83
N ILE A 158 -18.14 4.44 -4.94
CA ILE A 158 -18.15 3.47 -6.05
C ILE A 158 -19.30 3.88 -6.95
N LEU A 159 -19.00 4.33 -8.16
CA LEU A 159 -19.98 4.88 -9.10
C LEU A 159 -20.02 4.05 -10.39
N ASP A 160 -21.21 3.95 -10.99
CA ASP A 160 -21.40 3.37 -12.30
C ASP A 160 -21.06 4.38 -13.44
N ASP A 161 -21.27 3.97 -14.70
CA ASP A 161 -20.98 4.79 -15.88
C ASP A 161 -21.87 6.05 -15.97
N ASP A 162 -23.02 6.06 -15.31
CA ASP A 162 -23.93 7.19 -15.20
C ASP A 162 -23.67 8.07 -13.96
N MET A 163 -22.51 7.85 -13.28
CA MET A 163 -22.12 8.54 -12.05
C MET A 163 -23.12 8.36 -10.89
N GLN A 164 -23.86 7.23 -10.87
CA GLN A 164 -24.76 6.89 -9.78
C GLN A 164 -24.06 5.93 -8.79
N PRO A 165 -24.34 6.05 -7.47
CA PRO A 165 -23.76 5.17 -6.47
C PRO A 165 -24.15 3.69 -6.72
N CYS A 166 -23.16 2.82 -6.79
CA CYS A 166 -23.36 1.38 -6.85
C CYS A 166 -23.88 0.82 -5.53
N ALA A 167 -24.69 -0.23 -5.60
CA ALA A 167 -25.09 -0.98 -4.42
C ALA A 167 -23.87 -1.70 -3.80
N VAL A 168 -23.93 -1.97 -2.49
CA VAL A 168 -22.93 -2.77 -1.78
C VAL A 168 -22.71 -4.11 -2.51
N GLY A 169 -21.45 -4.49 -2.70
CA GLY A 169 -21.05 -5.69 -3.45
C GLY A 169 -21.08 -5.55 -4.98
N THR A 170 -21.53 -4.40 -5.51
CA THR A 170 -21.56 -4.15 -6.95
C THR A 170 -20.33 -3.35 -7.38
N SER A 171 -19.60 -3.87 -8.38
CA SER A 171 -18.41 -3.21 -8.91
C SER A 171 -18.77 -1.97 -9.72
N GLY A 172 -17.96 -0.92 -9.55
CA GLY A 172 -17.99 0.31 -10.30
C GLY A 172 -16.64 0.99 -10.23
N THR A 173 -16.51 2.19 -10.79
CA THR A 173 -15.28 2.98 -10.73
C THR A 173 -15.09 3.57 -9.34
N VAL A 174 -13.86 3.47 -8.83
CA VAL A 174 -13.49 4.05 -7.53
C VAL A 174 -13.20 5.55 -7.71
N TRP A 175 -14.00 6.37 -7.04
CA TRP A 175 -13.87 7.83 -7.02
C TRP A 175 -13.55 8.32 -5.61
N PHE A 176 -12.75 9.38 -5.53
CA PHE A 176 -12.54 10.10 -4.27
C PHE A 176 -12.98 11.55 -4.40
N VAL A 177 -13.62 12.07 -3.36
CA VAL A 177 -13.85 13.52 -3.24
C VAL A 177 -12.49 14.21 -3.15
N ASN A 178 -12.30 15.26 -3.94
CA ASN A 178 -11.00 15.90 -4.13
C ASN A 178 -10.42 16.44 -2.80
N ALA A 179 -9.40 15.77 -2.32
CA ALA A 179 -8.56 16.23 -1.21
C ALA A 179 -7.41 17.13 -1.70
N SER A 180 -7.01 16.98 -2.96
CA SER A 180 -6.01 17.82 -3.64
C SER A 180 -6.32 17.89 -5.14
N GLU A 181 -5.99 19.01 -5.77
CA GLU A 181 -6.01 19.11 -7.23
C GLU A 181 -4.68 18.62 -7.81
N PHE A 182 -4.74 17.95 -8.96
CA PHE A 182 -3.58 17.51 -9.72
C PHE A 182 -3.79 17.67 -11.21
N GLU A 183 -2.72 17.68 -11.98
CA GLU A 183 -2.72 17.70 -13.44
C GLU A 183 -1.65 16.75 -13.97
N TYR A 184 -1.96 16.02 -15.04
CA TYR A 184 -0.96 15.28 -15.79
C TYR A 184 -0.16 16.22 -16.66
N PHE A 185 1.16 16.15 -16.58
CA PHE A 185 2.05 17.06 -17.27
C PHE A 185 1.87 16.98 -18.79
N ASN A 186 1.54 18.12 -19.42
CA ASN A 186 1.25 18.25 -20.86
C ASN A 186 0.17 17.30 -21.40
N ASP A 187 -0.77 16.87 -20.56
CA ASP A 187 -1.86 15.95 -20.93
C ASP A 187 -3.19 16.44 -20.33
N ALA A 188 -3.77 17.44 -20.98
CA ALA A 188 -5.03 18.06 -20.53
C ALA A 188 -6.24 17.12 -20.72
N GLU A 189 -6.22 16.24 -21.73
CA GLU A 189 -7.27 15.28 -22.01
C GLU A 189 -7.36 14.25 -20.89
N ARG A 190 -6.24 13.60 -20.58
CA ARG A 190 -6.14 12.65 -19.44
C ARG A 190 -6.45 13.32 -18.11
N THR A 191 -6.02 14.58 -17.94
CA THR A 191 -6.38 15.34 -16.72
C THR A 191 -7.89 15.54 -16.63
N ALA A 192 -8.58 15.87 -17.73
CA ALA A 192 -10.02 16.01 -17.73
C ALA A 192 -10.75 14.69 -17.45
N GLU A 193 -10.31 13.58 -18.01
CA GLU A 193 -10.87 12.23 -17.79
C GLU A 193 -10.73 11.77 -16.33
N ALA A 194 -9.71 12.23 -15.62
CA ALA A 194 -9.48 11.88 -14.22
C ALA A 194 -10.43 12.57 -13.25
N TYR A 195 -11.26 13.52 -13.70
CA TYR A 195 -12.19 14.29 -12.87
C TYR A 195 -13.64 14.04 -13.26
N SER A 196 -14.53 14.09 -12.25
CA SER A 196 -15.97 14.18 -12.48
C SER A 196 -16.33 15.45 -13.26
N PRO A 197 -17.48 15.49 -13.97
CA PRO A 197 -17.86 16.66 -14.78
C PRO A 197 -17.90 17.99 -14.00
N ASP A 198 -18.26 17.94 -12.74
CA ASP A 198 -18.27 19.09 -11.82
C ASP A 198 -16.94 19.31 -11.09
N ARG A 199 -15.94 18.46 -11.35
CA ARG A 199 -14.61 18.45 -10.74
C ARG A 199 -14.61 18.33 -9.21
N THR A 200 -15.66 17.79 -8.62
CA THR A 200 -15.73 17.57 -7.16
C THR A 200 -15.05 16.26 -6.74
N MET A 201 -14.91 15.30 -7.69
CA MET A 201 -14.29 14.01 -7.47
C MET A 201 -13.22 13.73 -8.51
N SER A 202 -12.30 12.83 -8.18
CA SER A 202 -11.29 12.32 -9.12
C SER A 202 -11.10 10.81 -8.99
N THR A 203 -10.63 10.20 -10.07
CA THR A 203 -10.34 8.76 -10.19
C THR A 203 -9.01 8.54 -10.88
N VAL A 204 -8.41 7.36 -10.69
CA VAL A 204 -7.29 6.85 -11.49
C VAL A 204 -7.73 5.69 -12.39
N GLY A 205 -9.05 5.45 -12.50
CA GLY A 205 -9.64 4.43 -13.36
C GLY A 205 -9.63 3.03 -12.74
N ASP A 206 -9.37 2.88 -11.45
CA ASP A 206 -9.47 1.58 -10.80
C ASP A 206 -10.95 1.24 -10.54
N MET A 207 -11.30 -0.04 -10.71
CA MET A 207 -12.64 -0.57 -10.46
C MET A 207 -12.66 -1.45 -9.21
N GLY A 208 -13.78 -1.39 -8.48
CA GLY A 208 -13.94 -2.17 -7.27
C GLY A 208 -15.34 -2.08 -6.68
N TYR A 209 -15.53 -2.73 -5.55
CA TYR A 209 -16.76 -2.66 -4.76
C TYR A 209 -16.42 -2.57 -3.27
N VAL A 210 -17.39 -2.14 -2.48
CA VAL A 210 -17.30 -2.21 -1.01
C VAL A 210 -18.27 -3.26 -0.49
N ASP A 211 -17.88 -3.92 0.61
CA ASP A 211 -18.76 -4.81 1.36
C ASP A 211 -19.64 -4.05 2.36
N GLU A 212 -20.46 -4.76 3.14
CA GLU A 212 -21.36 -4.20 4.16
C GLU A 212 -20.60 -3.49 5.30
N GLU A 213 -19.34 -3.83 5.52
CA GLU A 213 -18.48 -3.24 6.55
C GLU A 213 -17.62 -2.09 5.99
N GLY A 214 -17.71 -1.80 4.68
CA GLY A 214 -16.99 -0.70 4.01
C GLY A 214 -15.55 -1.04 3.62
N TYR A 215 -15.19 -2.32 3.55
CA TYR A 215 -13.92 -2.75 2.99
C TYR A 215 -13.95 -2.72 1.46
N LEU A 216 -12.91 -2.14 0.85
CA LEU A 216 -12.75 -2.04 -0.60
C LEU A 216 -12.08 -3.28 -1.16
N TYR A 217 -12.64 -3.80 -2.25
CA TYR A 217 -12.08 -4.88 -3.07
C TYR A 217 -11.89 -4.38 -4.50
N LEU A 218 -10.65 -4.38 -4.99
CA LEU A 218 -10.35 -4.01 -6.37
C LEU A 218 -10.59 -5.19 -7.30
N THR A 219 -11.24 -4.95 -8.43
CA THR A 219 -11.61 -5.99 -9.41
C THR A 219 -10.82 -5.86 -10.71
N ASP A 220 -10.61 -4.64 -11.20
CA ASP A 220 -9.92 -4.38 -12.46
C ASP A 220 -9.39 -2.93 -12.51
N ARG A 221 -8.81 -2.58 -13.63
CA ARG A 221 -8.45 -1.22 -14.01
C ARG A 221 -9.03 -0.92 -15.39
N ALA A 222 -9.76 0.20 -15.50
CA ALA A 222 -10.35 0.65 -16.75
C ALA A 222 -9.29 1.09 -17.80
#